data_0e236acf2bdd321974335cbbbd0ca5e2
#
_entry.id   0e236acf2bdd321974335cbbbd0ca5e2
#
_cell.length_a   1.000
_cell.length_b   1.000
_cell.length_c   1.000
_cell.angle_alpha   90.00
_cell.angle_beta   90.00
_cell.angle_gamma   90.00
#
_symmetry.space_group_name_H-M   'P 1'
#
loop_
_entity.id
_entity.type
_entity.pdbx_description
1 polymer ?
#
loop_
_entity_poly.entity_id
_entity_poly.type
_entity_poly.pdbx_seq_one_letter_code
_entity_poly.pdbx_strand_id
1 'polypeptide(L)'
;MWISERIFRTFEFYKFLGMEKMQHTSYTSLDDFYREMTAKLGTDLETIFPKGLHKEIGHFNVFDIAKTIEKIKTTSEMPYNRRKYYKISLIRGRNRAEYADKIIQIKGNALLFATPKVPYHWIPEDPFQSGSFCVFTEDFFIKDKSHNTLEDLPIFQPGNVPLFEIDDDLADEIELLFDKMKKEINSDYIFKYDLIRNYVLELIPYGQKLQPASKLSTSNDASLRVISLFIELLERQFPIESSDQRLQLKTAKDYADRLAVHVNYLNKKLKESTGKTTTEIIAERIVQEAKILLKQTKWNVSEISYALGFEEIAHFSNFFKKKTSLAPLEFRS
;
A
#
# COMPACT_ATOMS: atom_id res chain seq x y z
N MET A 1 -4.29 -25.88 -19.41
CA MET A 1 -4.08 -25.53 -20.82
C MET A 1 -4.98 -24.41 -21.33
N TRP A 2 -6.24 -24.26 -20.92
CA TRP A 2 -7.17 -23.21 -21.38
C TRP A 2 -6.97 -21.81 -20.76
N ILE A 3 -6.38 -21.69 -19.62
CA ILE A 3 -6.19 -20.41 -18.90
C ILE A 3 -4.94 -19.67 -19.38
N SER A 4 -3.86 -20.38 -19.69
CA SER A 4 -2.62 -19.78 -20.24
C SER A 4 -2.86 -19.18 -21.62
N GLU A 5 -3.61 -19.88 -22.48
CA GLU A 5 -3.97 -19.39 -23.82
C GLU A 5 -4.86 -18.14 -23.78
N ARG A 6 -5.74 -18.01 -22.79
CA ARG A 6 -6.64 -16.86 -22.70
C ARG A 6 -5.94 -15.61 -22.15
N ILE A 7 -5.01 -15.77 -21.22
CA ILE A 7 -4.13 -14.69 -20.74
C ILE A 7 -3.17 -14.28 -21.87
N PHE A 8 -2.60 -15.23 -22.58
CA PHE A 8 -1.74 -14.99 -23.74
C PHE A 8 -2.51 -14.31 -24.90
N ARG A 9 -3.73 -14.75 -25.20
CA ARG A 9 -4.59 -14.13 -26.21
C ARG A 9 -5.06 -12.72 -25.81
N THR A 10 -5.28 -12.45 -24.54
CA THR A 10 -5.57 -11.09 -24.08
C THR A 10 -4.35 -10.20 -24.26
N PHE A 11 -3.15 -10.71 -24.02
CA PHE A 11 -1.88 -10.00 -24.22
C PHE A 11 -1.59 -9.74 -25.72
N GLU A 12 -1.80 -10.73 -26.58
CA GLU A 12 -1.68 -10.60 -28.05
C GLU A 12 -2.79 -9.70 -28.62
N PHE A 13 -3.99 -9.74 -28.07
CA PHE A 13 -5.11 -8.90 -28.50
C PHE A 13 -4.84 -7.40 -28.22
N TYR A 14 -4.25 -7.06 -27.07
CA TYR A 14 -3.83 -5.68 -26.79
C TYR A 14 -2.65 -5.23 -27.66
N LYS A 15 -1.74 -6.12 -27.98
CA LYS A 15 -0.63 -5.86 -28.90
C LYS A 15 -1.12 -5.63 -30.33
N PHE A 16 -2.12 -6.43 -30.76
CA PHE A 16 -2.76 -6.30 -32.08
C PHE A 16 -3.56 -5.00 -32.22
N LEU A 17 -4.13 -4.46 -31.14
CA LEU A 17 -4.86 -3.19 -31.16
C LEU A 17 -3.97 -1.94 -31.14
N GLY A 18 -2.64 -2.08 -31.24
CA GLY A 18 -1.74 -0.93 -31.24
C GLY A 18 -1.72 -0.14 -29.94
N MET A 19 -2.22 -0.71 -28.83
CA MET A 19 -2.21 -0.11 -27.51
C MET A 19 -0.86 -0.28 -26.79
N GLU A 20 0.25 -0.14 -27.52
CA GLU A 20 1.62 -0.07 -26.95
C GLU A 20 1.87 1.17 -26.07
N LYS A 21 0.85 1.98 -25.83
CA LYS A 21 0.88 3.12 -24.90
C LYS A 21 -0.08 2.91 -23.74
N MET A 22 -0.01 1.78 -23.04
CA MET A 22 -0.56 1.77 -21.70
C MET A 22 0.36 2.60 -20.81
N GLN A 23 -0.14 3.77 -20.45
CA GLN A 23 0.40 4.65 -19.43
C GLN A 23 0.73 3.80 -18.20
N HIS A 24 1.97 3.87 -17.72
CA HIS A 24 2.34 3.32 -16.43
C HIS A 24 1.51 4.04 -15.35
N THR A 25 0.44 3.41 -14.93
CA THR A 25 -0.34 3.86 -13.77
C THR A 25 0.57 3.81 -12.54
N SER A 26 0.43 4.76 -11.66
CA SER A 26 1.21 4.89 -10.41
C SER A 26 0.93 3.79 -9.37
N TYR A 27 0.32 2.68 -9.79
CA TYR A 27 0.00 1.51 -8.97
C TYR A 27 0.75 0.28 -9.46
N THR A 28 1.29 -0.48 -8.52
CA THR A 28 1.69 -1.86 -8.79
C THR A 28 0.44 -2.74 -8.73
N SER A 29 -0.04 -3.18 -9.86
CA SER A 29 -1.09 -4.19 -9.94
C SER A 29 -0.56 -5.55 -9.45
N LEU A 30 -1.47 -6.52 -9.24
CA LEU A 30 -1.04 -7.90 -8.98
C LEU A 30 -0.23 -8.46 -10.15
N ASP A 31 -0.59 -8.14 -11.39
CA ASP A 31 0.14 -8.58 -12.57
C ASP A 31 1.57 -7.99 -12.60
N ASP A 32 1.73 -6.71 -12.23
CA ASP A 32 3.04 -6.08 -12.12
C ASP A 32 3.86 -6.69 -10.98
N PHE A 33 3.22 -6.97 -9.83
CA PHE A 33 3.85 -7.67 -8.72
C PHE A 33 4.39 -9.04 -9.14
N TYR A 34 3.57 -9.84 -9.81
CA TYR A 34 4.01 -11.16 -10.29
C TYR A 34 5.08 -11.06 -11.38
N ARG A 35 4.96 -10.10 -12.29
CA ARG A 35 5.98 -9.85 -13.33
C ARG A 35 7.32 -9.46 -12.69
N GLU A 36 7.29 -8.60 -11.69
CA GLU A 36 8.50 -8.20 -10.94
C GLU A 36 9.08 -9.40 -10.18
N MET A 37 8.24 -10.19 -9.51
CA MET A 37 8.65 -11.39 -8.80
C MET A 37 9.26 -12.44 -9.73
N THR A 38 8.62 -12.73 -10.86
CA THR A 38 9.14 -13.70 -11.86
C THR A 38 10.46 -13.24 -12.47
N ALA A 39 10.58 -11.96 -12.82
CA ALA A 39 11.81 -11.37 -13.32
C ALA A 39 12.95 -11.47 -12.30
N LYS A 40 12.68 -11.20 -11.03
CA LYS A 40 13.67 -11.29 -9.94
C LYS A 40 14.03 -12.73 -9.58
N LEU A 41 13.06 -13.64 -9.61
CA LEU A 41 13.26 -15.05 -9.24
C LEU A 41 13.80 -15.91 -10.37
N GLY A 42 13.79 -15.42 -11.62
CA GLY A 42 14.16 -16.21 -12.79
C GLY A 42 13.27 -17.43 -12.99
N THR A 43 12.00 -17.35 -12.62
CA THR A 43 11.02 -18.46 -12.68
C THR A 43 9.80 -18.04 -13.50
N ASP A 44 9.08 -19.04 -14.02
CA ASP A 44 7.83 -18.80 -14.76
C ASP A 44 6.67 -18.45 -13.82
N LEU A 45 5.72 -17.68 -14.33
CA LEU A 45 4.52 -17.24 -13.63
C LEU A 45 3.72 -18.42 -13.05
N GLU A 46 3.64 -19.52 -13.81
CA GLU A 46 2.92 -20.74 -13.42
C GLU A 46 3.49 -21.39 -12.14
N THR A 47 4.77 -21.17 -11.85
CA THR A 47 5.44 -21.71 -10.66
C THR A 47 5.08 -20.93 -9.38
N ILE A 48 4.76 -19.65 -9.52
CA ILE A 48 4.50 -18.75 -8.39
C ILE A 48 3.00 -18.56 -8.19
N PHE A 49 2.19 -18.73 -9.26
CA PHE A 49 0.77 -18.48 -9.21
C PHE A 49 0.01 -19.61 -8.49
N PRO A 50 -0.91 -19.31 -7.57
CA PRO A 50 -1.62 -20.34 -6.82
C PRO A 50 -2.54 -21.15 -7.72
N LYS A 51 -2.52 -22.49 -7.56
CA LYS A 51 -3.38 -23.39 -8.33
C LYS A 51 -4.83 -23.31 -7.87
N GLY A 52 -5.76 -23.33 -8.83
CA GLY A 52 -7.21 -23.41 -8.54
C GLY A 52 -7.83 -22.09 -8.10
N LEU A 53 -7.18 -20.97 -8.35
CA LEU A 53 -7.75 -19.65 -8.10
C LEU A 53 -8.70 -19.27 -9.25
N HIS A 54 -9.98 -19.09 -8.95
CA HIS A 54 -10.99 -18.63 -9.90
C HIS A 54 -11.23 -17.13 -9.71
N LYS A 55 -11.52 -16.39 -10.80
CA LYS A 55 -11.77 -14.95 -10.77
C LYS A 55 -12.87 -14.53 -9.78
N GLU A 56 -13.81 -15.42 -9.51
CA GLU A 56 -14.94 -15.20 -8.60
C GLU A 56 -14.57 -15.22 -7.11
N ILE A 57 -13.39 -15.78 -6.77
CA ILE A 57 -12.92 -15.93 -5.39
C ILE A 57 -12.01 -14.76 -4.97
N GLY A 58 -11.61 -13.91 -5.93
CA GLY A 58 -10.56 -12.92 -5.72
C GLY A 58 -9.17 -13.56 -5.74
N HIS A 59 -8.17 -12.86 -5.22
CA HIS A 59 -6.78 -13.31 -5.26
C HIS A 59 -6.18 -13.45 -3.86
N PHE A 60 -5.44 -14.54 -3.63
CA PHE A 60 -4.61 -14.77 -2.46
C PHE A 60 -3.33 -15.51 -2.84
N ASN A 61 -2.20 -15.11 -2.26
CA ASN A 61 -0.97 -15.90 -2.27
C ASN A 61 -0.12 -15.62 -1.03
N VAL A 62 0.77 -16.56 -0.69
CA VAL A 62 1.65 -16.49 0.47
C VAL A 62 3.08 -16.86 0.10
N PHE A 63 4.05 -16.13 0.64
CA PHE A 63 5.47 -16.22 0.29
C PHE A 63 6.34 -16.29 1.55
N ASP A 64 7.46 -16.98 1.42
CA ASP A 64 8.55 -17.02 2.38
C ASP A 64 9.59 -15.96 1.99
N ILE A 65 9.93 -15.07 2.92
CA ILE A 65 10.85 -13.94 2.65
C ILE A 65 12.28 -14.45 2.40
N ALA A 66 12.77 -15.37 3.23
CA ALA A 66 14.13 -15.90 3.11
C ALA A 66 14.33 -16.59 1.76
N LYS A 67 13.40 -17.47 1.38
CA LYS A 67 13.44 -18.17 0.07
C LYS A 67 13.34 -17.20 -1.11
N THR A 68 12.58 -16.13 -0.93
CA THR A 68 12.42 -15.10 -1.96
C THR A 68 13.72 -14.33 -2.14
N ILE A 69 14.36 -13.90 -1.05
CA ILE A 69 15.63 -13.15 -1.08
C ILE A 69 16.79 -14.02 -1.58
N GLU A 70 16.90 -15.26 -1.12
CA GLU A 70 17.93 -16.21 -1.56
C GLU A 70 17.95 -16.37 -3.09
N LYS A 71 16.79 -16.46 -3.70
CA LYS A 71 16.64 -16.57 -5.16
C LYS A 71 16.95 -15.26 -5.88
N ILE A 72 16.63 -14.10 -5.28
CA ILE A 72 16.82 -12.78 -5.91
C ILE A 72 18.30 -12.35 -5.90
N LYS A 73 19.15 -12.94 -5.07
CA LYS A 73 20.60 -12.62 -4.90
C LYS A 73 20.92 -11.14 -4.64
N THR A 74 19.93 -10.30 -4.41
CA THR A 74 20.08 -8.87 -4.10
C THR A 74 19.03 -8.48 -3.09
N THR A 75 19.42 -7.77 -2.03
CA THR A 75 18.51 -7.05 -1.16
C THR A 75 17.97 -5.86 -1.96
N SER A 76 16.88 -6.09 -2.68
CA SER A 76 16.27 -5.06 -3.50
C SER A 76 15.38 -4.19 -2.63
N GLU A 77 15.66 -2.89 -2.58
CA GLU A 77 14.73 -1.92 -2.04
C GLU A 77 13.39 -2.03 -2.76
N MET A 78 12.30 -2.07 -2.01
CA MET A 78 10.97 -1.98 -2.60
C MET A 78 10.69 -0.49 -2.84
N PRO A 79 10.51 -0.07 -4.10
CA PRO A 79 10.28 1.34 -4.41
C PRO A 79 9.02 1.86 -3.72
N TYR A 80 9.03 3.16 -3.43
CA TYR A 80 7.87 3.85 -2.89
C TYR A 80 6.73 3.78 -3.90
N ASN A 81 5.76 2.88 -3.67
CA ASN A 81 4.74 2.56 -4.65
C ASN A 81 3.39 2.27 -3.98
N ARG A 82 2.30 2.61 -4.67
CA ARG A 82 0.95 2.14 -4.33
C ARG A 82 0.69 0.78 -4.94
N ARG A 83 -0.04 -0.05 -4.21
CA ARG A 83 -0.40 -1.40 -4.63
C ARG A 83 -1.91 -1.51 -4.77
N LYS A 84 -2.39 -2.29 -5.73
CA LYS A 84 -3.83 -2.61 -5.89
C LYS A 84 -4.23 -3.86 -5.08
N TYR A 85 -3.48 -4.19 -4.03
CA TYR A 85 -3.71 -5.35 -3.20
C TYR A 85 -3.33 -5.07 -1.75
N TYR A 86 -3.91 -5.80 -0.84
CA TYR A 86 -3.53 -5.84 0.56
C TYR A 86 -2.32 -6.75 0.75
N LYS A 87 -1.51 -6.44 1.74
CA LYS A 87 -0.37 -7.28 2.11
C LYS A 87 -0.24 -7.31 3.63
N ILE A 88 -0.13 -8.51 4.21
CA ILE A 88 0.26 -8.69 5.60
C ILE A 88 1.61 -9.38 5.61
N SER A 89 2.57 -8.85 6.40
CA SER A 89 3.92 -9.39 6.46
C SER A 89 4.39 -9.52 7.90
N LEU A 90 4.85 -10.71 8.25
CA LEU A 90 5.75 -10.92 9.36
C LEU A 90 7.18 -10.80 8.83
N ILE A 91 7.95 -9.90 9.39
CA ILE A 91 9.30 -9.59 8.97
C ILE A 91 10.23 -9.78 10.15
N ARG A 92 11.31 -10.51 9.94
CA ARG A 92 12.37 -10.73 10.91
C ARG A 92 13.68 -10.21 10.34
N GLY A 93 14.38 -9.35 11.10
CA GLY A 93 15.60 -8.67 10.68
C GLY A 93 15.48 -7.15 10.77
N ARG A 94 16.61 -6.46 10.70
CA ARG A 94 16.63 -4.99 10.75
C ARG A 94 16.18 -4.40 9.44
N ASN A 95 15.27 -3.45 9.54
CA ASN A 95 14.66 -2.81 8.38
C ASN A 95 14.35 -1.34 8.67
N ARG A 96 14.22 -0.56 7.61
CA ARG A 96 13.69 0.79 7.65
C ARG A 96 12.46 0.86 6.76
N ALA A 97 11.35 1.33 7.33
CA ALA A 97 10.14 1.59 6.59
C ALA A 97 9.90 3.11 6.51
N GLU A 98 9.74 3.62 5.31
CA GLU A 98 9.31 4.99 5.06
C GLU A 98 7.82 4.95 4.71
N TYR A 99 7.00 5.51 5.58
CA TYR A 99 5.55 5.48 5.50
C TYR A 99 5.01 6.89 5.68
N ALA A 100 4.42 7.45 4.64
CA ALA A 100 4.01 8.85 4.60
C ALA A 100 5.21 9.77 4.92
N ASP A 101 5.20 10.41 6.06
CA ASP A 101 6.23 11.32 6.55
C ASP A 101 7.11 10.71 7.66
N LYS A 102 6.86 9.44 8.00
CA LYS A 102 7.55 8.75 9.10
C LYS A 102 8.59 7.79 8.57
N ILE A 103 9.76 7.85 9.20
CA ILE A 103 10.78 6.83 9.07
C ILE A 103 10.68 5.97 10.33
N ILE A 104 10.40 4.70 10.15
CA ILE A 104 10.27 3.74 11.24
C ILE A 104 11.45 2.78 11.14
N GLN A 105 12.29 2.76 12.15
CA GLN A 105 13.37 1.81 12.29
C GLN A 105 12.85 0.55 12.97
N ILE A 106 13.08 -0.60 12.36
CA ILE A 106 12.71 -1.92 12.86
C ILE A 106 14.00 -2.61 13.27
N LYS A 107 14.10 -2.95 14.55
CA LYS A 107 15.32 -3.55 15.12
C LYS A 107 15.31 -5.07 15.12
N GLY A 108 14.15 -5.68 15.02
CA GLY A 108 13.96 -7.13 15.10
C GLY A 108 12.75 -7.60 14.31
N ASN A 109 11.72 -8.12 15.01
CA ASN A 109 10.52 -8.60 14.36
C ASN A 109 9.50 -7.48 14.19
N ALA A 110 8.78 -7.52 13.09
CA ALA A 110 7.69 -6.59 12.85
C ALA A 110 6.51 -7.25 12.11
N LEU A 111 5.31 -6.79 12.44
CA LEU A 111 4.08 -7.13 11.75
C LEU A 111 3.57 -5.92 10.98
N LEU A 112 3.44 -6.05 9.65
CA LEU A 112 3.00 -5.00 8.74
C LEU A 112 1.66 -5.36 8.09
N PHE A 113 0.72 -4.39 8.11
CA PHE A 113 -0.56 -4.45 7.40
C PHE A 113 -0.61 -3.36 6.34
N ALA A 114 -0.25 -3.66 5.12
CA ALA A 114 -0.23 -2.70 4.04
C ALA A 114 -1.53 -2.72 3.24
N THR A 115 -2.04 -1.53 2.93
CA THR A 115 -3.28 -1.32 2.17
C THR A 115 -3.01 -0.74 0.79
N PRO A 116 -3.94 -0.87 -0.16
CA PRO A 116 -3.84 -0.21 -1.46
C PRO A 116 -3.76 1.32 -1.36
N LYS A 117 -4.34 1.90 -0.30
CA LYS A 117 -4.50 3.35 -0.15
C LYS A 117 -3.22 4.06 0.28
N VAL A 118 -2.33 3.36 1.00
CA VAL A 118 -1.17 4.00 1.61
C VAL A 118 0.13 3.42 1.04
N PRO A 119 0.88 4.21 0.28
CA PRO A 119 2.18 3.80 -0.22
C PRO A 119 3.22 3.78 0.90
N TYR A 120 4.16 2.86 0.79
CA TYR A 120 5.31 2.78 1.68
C TYR A 120 6.56 2.34 0.91
N HIS A 121 7.72 2.75 1.41
CA HIS A 121 9.01 2.32 0.94
C HIS A 121 9.64 1.40 1.99
N TRP A 122 10.14 0.26 1.56
CA TRP A 122 10.75 -0.73 2.45
C TRP A 122 12.22 -0.91 2.09
N ILE A 123 13.09 -0.73 3.08
CA ILE A 123 14.54 -0.79 2.92
C ILE A 123 15.09 -1.82 3.92
N PRO A 124 15.50 -3.00 3.45
CA PRO A 124 16.23 -3.95 4.29
C PRO A 124 17.58 -3.37 4.69
N GLU A 125 17.91 -3.42 5.98
CA GLU A 125 19.20 -2.97 6.52
C GLU A 125 20.08 -4.15 6.95
N ASP A 126 19.54 -5.36 6.85
CA ASP A 126 20.21 -6.61 7.20
C ASP A 126 20.11 -7.58 6.01
N PRO A 127 21.21 -8.22 5.58
CA PRO A 127 21.17 -9.22 4.52
C PRO A 127 20.41 -10.49 4.93
N PHE A 128 20.26 -10.74 6.23
CA PHE A 128 19.54 -11.90 6.77
C PHE A 128 18.10 -11.53 7.12
N GLN A 129 17.27 -11.50 6.10
CA GLN A 129 15.85 -11.27 6.23
C GLN A 129 15.10 -12.60 6.23
N SER A 130 14.12 -12.76 7.12
CA SER A 130 13.24 -13.93 7.15
C SER A 130 11.82 -13.54 7.52
N GLY A 131 10.94 -14.54 7.64
CA GLY A 131 9.52 -14.38 7.87
C GLY A 131 8.69 -14.68 6.64
N SER A 132 7.45 -14.24 6.65
CA SER A 132 6.47 -14.58 5.62
C SER A 132 5.56 -13.40 5.29
N PHE A 133 5.02 -13.38 4.08
CA PHE A 133 3.98 -12.42 3.74
C PHE A 133 2.91 -13.04 2.85
N CYS A 134 1.69 -12.51 2.96
CA CYS A 134 0.63 -12.81 2.02
C CYS A 134 0.16 -11.56 1.30
N VAL A 135 -0.33 -11.75 0.08
CA VAL A 135 -0.97 -10.72 -0.75
C VAL A 135 -2.37 -11.18 -1.12
N PHE A 136 -3.34 -10.27 -1.07
CA PHE A 136 -4.73 -10.59 -1.40
C PHE A 136 -5.49 -9.37 -1.88
N THR A 137 -6.55 -9.62 -2.63
CA THR A 137 -7.50 -8.58 -3.07
C THR A 137 -8.67 -8.49 -2.11
N GLU A 138 -9.39 -7.39 -2.15
CA GLU A 138 -10.61 -7.22 -1.38
C GLU A 138 -11.66 -8.28 -1.72
N ASP A 139 -11.82 -8.61 -3.01
CA ASP A 139 -12.74 -9.64 -3.49
C ASP A 139 -12.51 -11.01 -2.84
N PHE A 140 -11.28 -11.27 -2.35
CA PHE A 140 -10.96 -12.50 -1.63
C PHE A 140 -11.79 -12.65 -0.34
N PHE A 141 -12.23 -11.55 0.27
CA PHE A 141 -13.02 -11.54 1.50
C PHE A 141 -14.53 -11.41 1.28
N ILE A 142 -14.94 -10.81 0.15
CA ILE A 142 -16.34 -10.53 -0.13
C ILE A 142 -17.03 -11.79 -0.66
N LYS A 143 -17.64 -12.59 0.22
CA LYS A 143 -18.57 -13.66 -0.18
C LYS A 143 -20.00 -13.14 -0.39
N ASP A 144 -20.40 -12.17 0.40
CA ASP A 144 -21.74 -11.53 0.33
C ASP A 144 -21.59 -10.01 0.42
N LYS A 145 -22.20 -9.28 -0.50
CA LYS A 145 -22.15 -7.80 -0.59
C LYS A 145 -22.82 -7.07 0.58
N SER A 146 -23.13 -7.78 1.65
CA SER A 146 -24.04 -7.25 2.66
C SER A 146 -23.37 -6.57 3.86
N HIS A 147 -22.12 -6.85 4.26
CA HIS A 147 -21.58 -6.19 5.45
C HIS A 147 -20.04 -6.24 5.52
N ASN A 148 -19.44 -5.13 5.96
CA ASN A 148 -18.06 -4.88 6.37
C ASN A 148 -16.97 -5.22 5.33
N THR A 149 -16.50 -4.19 4.67
CA THR A 149 -15.30 -4.24 3.82
C THR A 149 -14.05 -4.30 4.71
N LEU A 150 -12.93 -4.75 4.17
CA LEU A 150 -11.63 -4.67 4.88
C LEU A 150 -11.29 -3.22 5.29
N GLU A 151 -11.80 -2.26 4.53
CA GLU A 151 -11.64 -0.84 4.78
C GLU A 151 -12.33 -0.37 6.06
N ASP A 152 -13.36 -1.07 6.53
CA ASP A 152 -14.06 -0.76 7.78
C ASP A 152 -13.27 -1.21 9.02
N LEU A 153 -12.27 -2.08 8.83
CA LEU A 153 -11.45 -2.55 9.94
C LEU A 153 -10.45 -1.48 10.37
N PRO A 154 -10.36 -1.13 11.67
CA PRO A 154 -9.52 -0.05 12.18
C PRO A 154 -8.06 -0.13 11.72
N ILE A 155 -7.52 -1.34 11.56
CA ILE A 155 -6.13 -1.56 11.17
C ILE A 155 -5.83 -1.12 9.72
N PHE A 156 -6.85 -1.13 8.86
CA PHE A 156 -6.72 -0.74 7.44
C PHE A 156 -7.20 0.69 7.16
N GLN A 157 -7.68 1.39 8.18
CA GLN A 157 -8.14 2.77 8.01
C GLN A 157 -6.98 3.74 7.79
N PRO A 158 -7.17 4.77 6.94
CA PRO A 158 -6.20 5.82 6.74
C PRO A 158 -5.81 6.53 8.06
N GLY A 159 -4.54 6.94 8.16
CA GLY A 159 -4.03 7.63 9.34
C GLY A 159 -3.47 6.73 10.44
N ASN A 160 -3.68 5.42 10.36
CA ASN A 160 -3.02 4.48 11.24
C ASN A 160 -1.64 4.09 10.69
N VAL A 161 -0.69 3.84 11.60
CA VAL A 161 0.59 3.23 11.23
C VAL A 161 0.39 1.72 11.27
N PRO A 162 0.41 1.04 10.13
CA PRO A 162 0.09 -0.38 10.08
C PRO A 162 1.31 -1.26 10.34
N LEU A 163 2.27 -0.78 11.09
CA LEU A 163 3.54 -1.44 11.38
C LEU A 163 3.78 -1.47 12.89
N PHE A 164 3.99 -2.66 13.42
CA PHE A 164 4.18 -2.93 14.84
C PHE A 164 5.45 -3.74 15.05
N GLU A 165 6.36 -3.28 15.92
CA GLU A 165 7.41 -4.14 16.46
C GLU A 165 6.78 -5.14 17.43
N ILE A 166 7.22 -6.39 17.36
CA ILE A 166 6.71 -7.51 18.15
C ILE A 166 7.88 -8.31 18.71
N ASP A 167 7.64 -9.01 19.82
CA ASP A 167 8.62 -9.91 20.41
C ASP A 167 8.74 -11.25 19.64
N ASP A 168 9.67 -12.08 20.05
CA ASP A 168 9.94 -13.35 19.40
C ASP A 168 8.79 -14.34 19.59
N ASP A 169 8.17 -14.38 20.78
CA ASP A 169 7.08 -15.30 21.10
C ASP A 169 5.87 -15.03 20.19
N LEU A 170 5.47 -13.77 20.07
CA LEU A 170 4.37 -13.37 19.19
C LEU A 170 4.72 -13.57 17.71
N ALA A 171 5.99 -13.34 17.33
CA ALA A 171 6.45 -13.59 15.98
C ALA A 171 6.38 -15.08 15.61
N ASP A 172 6.72 -15.98 16.54
CA ASP A 172 6.62 -17.42 16.34
C ASP A 172 5.16 -17.88 16.23
N GLU A 173 4.27 -17.34 17.06
CA GLU A 173 2.82 -17.60 16.99
C GLU A 173 2.23 -17.18 15.63
N ILE A 174 2.61 -16.00 15.13
CA ILE A 174 2.17 -15.50 13.82
C ILE A 174 2.75 -16.33 12.67
N GLU A 175 4.03 -16.76 12.77
CA GLU A 175 4.64 -17.61 11.75
C GLU A 175 3.90 -18.95 11.58
N LEU A 176 3.36 -19.54 12.67
CA LEU A 176 2.53 -20.74 12.59
C LEU A 176 1.28 -20.53 11.72
N LEU A 177 0.68 -19.34 11.73
CA LEU A 177 -0.44 -19.03 10.84
C LEU A 177 -0.01 -18.97 9.37
N PHE A 178 1.13 -18.36 9.11
CA PHE A 178 1.69 -18.35 7.75
C PHE A 178 2.07 -19.74 7.27
N ASP A 179 2.57 -20.61 8.14
CA ASP A 179 2.87 -22.01 7.81
C ASP A 179 1.62 -22.80 7.47
N LYS A 180 0.52 -22.60 8.23
CA LYS A 180 -0.79 -23.15 7.89
C LYS A 180 -1.24 -22.68 6.50
N MET A 181 -1.12 -21.39 6.18
CA MET A 181 -1.46 -20.86 4.85
C MET A 181 -0.60 -21.47 3.76
N LYS A 182 0.73 -21.57 3.96
CA LYS A 182 1.68 -22.17 3.00
C LYS A 182 1.36 -23.65 2.75
N LYS A 183 0.97 -24.38 3.78
CA LYS A 183 0.54 -25.78 3.66
C LYS A 183 -0.76 -25.89 2.89
N GLU A 184 -1.75 -25.08 3.28
CA GLU A 184 -3.11 -25.18 2.75
C GLU A 184 -3.20 -24.74 1.28
N ILE A 185 -2.47 -23.71 0.85
CA ILE A 185 -2.50 -23.24 -0.54
C ILE A 185 -2.06 -24.33 -1.52
N ASN A 186 -1.19 -25.25 -1.07
CA ASN A 186 -0.68 -26.37 -1.84
C ASN A 186 -1.53 -27.67 -1.68
N SER A 187 -2.59 -27.65 -0.86
CA SER A 187 -3.46 -28.81 -0.65
C SER A 187 -4.44 -28.99 -1.82
N ASP A 188 -5.00 -30.19 -1.93
CA ASP A 188 -6.06 -30.49 -2.89
C ASP A 188 -7.47 -30.30 -2.29
N TYR A 189 -7.57 -29.71 -1.10
CA TYR A 189 -8.84 -29.48 -0.41
C TYR A 189 -9.70 -28.46 -1.19
N ILE A 190 -10.92 -28.81 -1.50
CA ILE A 190 -11.81 -28.02 -2.36
C ILE A 190 -12.10 -26.65 -1.75
N PHE A 191 -12.26 -26.57 -0.41
CA PHE A 191 -12.58 -25.34 0.32
C PHE A 191 -11.33 -24.69 0.94
N LYS A 192 -10.13 -24.98 0.43
CA LYS A 192 -8.86 -24.44 0.96
C LYS A 192 -8.85 -22.91 1.06
N TYR A 193 -9.44 -22.21 0.11
CA TYR A 193 -9.48 -20.74 0.14
C TYR A 193 -10.40 -20.19 1.23
N ASP A 194 -11.43 -20.93 1.63
CA ASP A 194 -12.26 -20.57 2.78
C ASP A 194 -11.47 -20.71 4.09
N LEU A 195 -10.69 -21.78 4.22
CA LEU A 195 -9.82 -22.00 5.37
C LEU A 195 -8.70 -20.96 5.42
N ILE A 196 -8.04 -20.68 4.31
CA ILE A 196 -7.01 -19.65 4.21
C ILE A 196 -7.57 -18.27 4.60
N ARG A 197 -8.78 -17.93 4.17
CA ARG A 197 -9.45 -16.68 4.56
C ARG A 197 -9.60 -16.56 6.08
N ASN A 198 -9.96 -17.65 6.76
CA ASN A 198 -10.03 -17.68 8.23
C ASN A 198 -8.66 -17.42 8.86
N TYR A 199 -7.57 -17.97 8.33
CA TYR A 199 -6.22 -17.69 8.83
C TYR A 199 -5.82 -16.22 8.65
N VAL A 200 -6.20 -15.59 7.53
CA VAL A 200 -5.96 -14.13 7.34
C VAL A 200 -6.81 -13.32 8.30
N LEU A 201 -8.09 -13.71 8.51
CA LEU A 201 -8.96 -13.07 9.49
C LEU A 201 -8.43 -13.23 10.93
N GLU A 202 -7.70 -14.29 11.23
CA GLU A 202 -7.04 -14.50 12.53
C GLU A 202 -5.83 -13.57 12.70
N LEU A 203 -5.09 -13.23 11.62
CA LEU A 203 -3.98 -12.27 11.69
C LEU A 203 -4.41 -10.84 12.04
N ILE A 204 -5.60 -10.43 11.62
CA ILE A 204 -6.09 -9.07 11.81
C ILE A 204 -6.22 -8.68 13.29
N PRO A 205 -6.85 -9.47 14.17
CA PRO A 205 -6.89 -9.22 15.61
C PRO A 205 -5.51 -9.08 16.27
N TYR A 206 -4.48 -9.78 15.81
CA TYR A 206 -3.13 -9.59 16.33
C TYR A 206 -2.67 -8.15 16.14
N GLY A 207 -2.81 -7.62 14.94
CA GLY A 207 -2.47 -6.21 14.68
C GLY A 207 -3.37 -5.23 15.44
N GLN A 208 -4.65 -5.52 15.56
CA GLN A 208 -5.59 -4.69 16.31
C GLN A 208 -5.23 -4.59 17.80
N LYS A 209 -4.83 -5.71 18.42
CA LYS A 209 -4.39 -5.74 19.84
C LYS A 209 -3.13 -4.88 20.06
N LEU A 210 -2.28 -4.75 19.06
CA LEU A 210 -1.05 -3.94 19.13
C LEU A 210 -1.34 -2.44 18.94
N GLN A 211 -2.53 -2.06 18.47
CA GLN A 211 -2.91 -0.66 18.37
C GLN A 211 -3.15 -0.05 19.76
N PRO A 212 -2.75 1.20 20.00
CA PRO A 212 -3.08 1.90 21.24
C PRO A 212 -4.59 1.88 21.51
N ALA A 213 -5.00 1.60 22.75
CA ALA A 213 -6.40 1.51 23.14
C ALA A 213 -7.21 2.77 22.78
N SER A 214 -6.57 3.95 22.77
CA SER A 214 -7.17 5.21 22.32
C SER A 214 -7.61 5.22 20.85
N LYS A 215 -7.06 4.32 20.02
CA LYS A 215 -7.43 4.18 18.61
C LYS A 215 -8.45 3.06 18.36
N LEU A 216 -8.59 2.13 19.30
CA LEU A 216 -9.56 1.02 19.20
C LEU A 216 -10.96 1.40 19.69
N SER A 217 -11.08 2.50 20.45
CA SER A 217 -12.39 2.99 20.87
C SER A 217 -13.14 3.46 19.61
N THR A 218 -14.19 2.75 19.24
CA THR A 218 -15.27 3.24 18.38
C THR A 218 -15.99 4.36 19.15
N SER A 219 -15.22 5.42 19.49
CA SER A 219 -15.78 6.51 20.23
C SER A 219 -16.69 7.30 19.30
N ASN A 220 -17.89 7.58 19.75
CA ASN A 220 -18.77 8.64 19.25
C ASN A 220 -18.11 10.03 19.36
N ASP A 221 -16.78 10.11 19.36
CA ASP A 221 -16.04 11.35 19.43
C ASP A 221 -16.10 12.03 18.05
N ALA A 222 -16.89 13.09 17.96
CA ALA A 222 -17.02 13.92 16.78
C ALA A 222 -15.65 14.36 16.22
N SER A 223 -14.64 14.48 17.08
CA SER A 223 -13.27 14.86 16.72
C SER A 223 -12.58 13.77 15.87
N LEU A 224 -12.65 12.50 16.29
CA LEU A 224 -12.07 11.38 15.56
C LEU A 224 -12.77 11.18 14.21
N ARG A 225 -14.09 11.38 14.18
CA ARG A 225 -14.87 11.32 12.94
C ARG A 225 -14.43 12.40 11.94
N VAL A 226 -14.20 13.65 12.40
CA VAL A 226 -13.71 14.73 11.53
C VAL A 226 -12.31 14.43 11.01
N ILE A 227 -11.41 13.89 11.83
CA ILE A 227 -10.06 13.48 11.42
C ILE A 227 -10.14 12.38 10.34
N SER A 228 -10.94 11.34 10.57
CA SER A 228 -11.10 10.24 9.61
C SER A 228 -11.67 10.73 8.28
N LEU A 229 -12.69 11.59 8.31
CA LEU A 229 -13.26 12.18 7.09
C LEU A 229 -12.26 13.08 6.35
N PHE A 230 -11.43 13.84 7.09
CA PHE A 230 -10.37 14.62 6.46
C PHE A 230 -9.36 13.74 5.72
N ILE A 231 -8.87 12.68 6.37
CA ILE A 231 -7.93 11.74 5.77
C ILE A 231 -8.56 11.06 4.55
N GLU A 232 -9.81 10.65 4.65
CA GLU A 232 -10.55 10.06 3.53
C GLU A 232 -10.67 11.03 2.34
N LEU A 233 -11.05 12.27 2.58
CA LEU A 233 -11.13 13.31 1.53
C LEU A 233 -9.76 13.59 0.91
N LEU A 234 -8.70 13.61 1.73
CA LEU A 234 -7.34 13.79 1.24
C LEU A 234 -6.93 12.63 0.32
N GLU A 235 -7.12 11.39 0.77
CA GLU A 235 -6.72 10.21 0.01
C GLU A 235 -7.56 9.95 -1.24
N ARG A 236 -8.83 10.34 -1.27
CA ARG A 236 -9.70 10.25 -2.46
C ARG A 236 -9.20 11.05 -3.66
N GLN A 237 -8.38 12.06 -3.45
CA GLN A 237 -7.80 12.83 -4.55
C GLN A 237 -6.61 12.13 -5.21
N PHE A 238 -6.15 11.06 -4.64
CA PHE A 238 -5.00 10.29 -5.08
C PHE A 238 -5.38 8.82 -5.35
N PRO A 239 -4.63 8.18 -6.26
CA PRO A 239 -3.50 8.70 -7.01
C PRO A 239 -3.94 9.61 -8.15
N ILE A 240 -2.99 10.36 -8.68
CA ILE A 240 -3.18 11.09 -9.93
C ILE A 240 -2.83 10.14 -11.08
N GLU A 241 -3.83 9.72 -11.85
CA GLU A 241 -3.69 8.70 -12.89
C GLU A 241 -3.47 9.29 -14.31
N SER A 242 -3.81 10.55 -14.50
CA SER A 242 -3.66 11.27 -15.78
C SER A 242 -3.05 12.64 -15.56
N SER A 243 -2.21 13.09 -16.51
CA SER A 243 -1.65 14.45 -16.52
C SER A 243 -2.72 15.55 -16.61
N ASP A 244 -3.91 15.22 -17.09
CA ASP A 244 -5.05 16.12 -17.18
C ASP A 244 -5.87 16.21 -15.89
N GLN A 245 -5.69 15.25 -15.00
CA GLN A 245 -6.29 15.28 -13.68
C GLN A 245 -5.66 16.39 -12.84
N ARG A 246 -6.47 17.14 -12.12
CA ARG A 246 -5.98 18.21 -11.25
C ARG A 246 -6.48 18.07 -9.83
N LEU A 247 -5.57 18.22 -8.88
CA LEU A 247 -5.89 18.23 -7.45
C LEU A 247 -6.87 19.38 -7.15
N GLN A 248 -8.01 19.07 -6.52
CA GLN A 248 -9.09 20.04 -6.27
C GLN A 248 -8.94 20.71 -4.90
N LEU A 249 -8.73 19.92 -3.85
CA LEU A 249 -8.60 20.41 -2.49
C LEU A 249 -7.11 20.54 -2.15
N LYS A 250 -6.63 21.77 -1.93
CA LYS A 250 -5.19 22.07 -1.77
C LYS A 250 -4.86 22.72 -0.43
N THR A 251 -5.83 23.37 0.21
CA THR A 251 -5.62 24.14 1.42
C THR A 251 -6.42 23.61 2.60
N ALA A 252 -5.97 23.89 3.82
CA ALA A 252 -6.71 23.56 5.03
C ALA A 252 -8.15 24.10 5.01
N LYS A 253 -8.36 25.26 4.36
CA LYS A 253 -9.67 25.86 4.20
C LYS A 253 -10.56 25.03 3.28
N ASP A 254 -10.06 24.55 2.14
CA ASP A 254 -10.84 23.73 1.20
C ASP A 254 -11.40 22.49 1.88
N TYR A 255 -10.58 21.82 2.70
CA TYR A 255 -11.02 20.65 3.47
C TYR A 255 -11.99 21.02 4.59
N ALA A 256 -11.75 22.10 5.30
CA ALA A 256 -12.63 22.55 6.38
C ALA A 256 -14.02 22.91 5.84
N ASP A 257 -14.07 23.63 4.71
CA ASP A 257 -15.31 23.99 4.02
C ASP A 257 -16.07 22.72 3.55
N ARG A 258 -15.33 21.75 3.00
CA ARG A 258 -15.92 20.48 2.52
C ARG A 258 -16.47 19.62 3.66
N LEU A 259 -15.84 19.68 4.83
CA LEU A 259 -16.24 18.96 6.04
C LEU A 259 -17.29 19.71 6.88
N ALA A 260 -17.67 20.93 6.46
CA ALA A 260 -18.55 21.82 7.19
C ALA A 260 -18.09 22.10 8.63
N VAL A 261 -16.77 22.29 8.81
CA VAL A 261 -16.17 22.64 10.11
C VAL A 261 -15.32 23.90 9.99
N HIS A 262 -15.06 24.55 11.13
CA HIS A 262 -14.15 25.69 11.13
C HIS A 262 -12.70 25.24 10.94
N VAL A 263 -11.91 25.96 10.12
CA VAL A 263 -10.52 25.60 9.79
C VAL A 263 -9.63 25.47 11.03
N ASN A 264 -9.83 26.34 12.05
CA ASN A 264 -9.08 26.28 13.32
C ASN A 264 -9.42 25.01 14.12
N TYR A 265 -10.69 24.57 14.09
CA TYR A 265 -11.13 23.34 14.74
C TYR A 265 -10.45 22.11 14.07
N LEU A 266 -10.50 22.03 12.74
CA LEU A 266 -9.84 20.97 11.98
C LEU A 266 -8.33 20.93 12.30
N ASN A 267 -7.67 22.08 12.22
CA ASN A 267 -6.24 22.20 12.48
C ASN A 267 -5.87 21.81 13.92
N LYS A 268 -6.67 22.25 14.90
CA LYS A 268 -6.48 21.89 16.33
C LYS A 268 -6.59 20.36 16.51
N LYS A 269 -7.64 19.74 15.95
CA LYS A 269 -7.89 18.29 16.11
C LYS A 269 -6.84 17.43 15.43
N LEU A 270 -6.43 17.79 14.23
CA LEU A 270 -5.33 17.11 13.54
C LEU A 270 -4.02 17.25 14.30
N LYS A 271 -3.69 18.46 14.81
CA LYS A 271 -2.47 18.68 15.58
C LYS A 271 -2.46 17.92 16.91
N GLU A 272 -3.60 17.86 17.63
CA GLU A 272 -3.75 17.06 18.85
C GLU A 272 -3.55 15.56 18.58
N SER A 273 -4.05 15.05 17.46
CA SER A 273 -4.01 13.61 17.12
C SER A 273 -2.70 13.18 16.44
N THR A 274 -2.15 14.01 15.55
CA THR A 274 -1.02 13.63 14.67
C THR A 274 0.28 14.36 14.97
N GLY A 275 0.24 15.40 15.80
CA GLY A 275 1.36 16.31 16.03
C GLY A 275 1.57 17.35 14.93
N LYS A 276 0.80 17.28 13.81
CA LYS A 276 0.98 18.10 12.61
C LYS A 276 -0.22 18.99 12.32
N THR A 277 0.04 20.10 11.67
CA THR A 277 -1.02 20.97 11.14
C THR A 277 -1.64 20.36 9.88
N THR A 278 -2.88 20.77 9.57
CA THR A 278 -3.58 20.37 8.34
C THR A 278 -2.73 20.65 7.10
N THR A 279 -2.10 21.81 7.04
CA THR A 279 -1.25 22.22 5.91
C THR A 279 -0.01 21.33 5.77
N GLU A 280 0.59 20.90 6.87
CA GLU A 280 1.73 19.98 6.84
C GLU A 280 1.32 18.62 6.30
N ILE A 281 0.20 18.05 6.75
CA ILE A 281 -0.31 16.75 6.28
C ILE A 281 -0.61 16.79 4.77
N ILE A 282 -1.30 17.85 4.30
CA ILE A 282 -1.58 18.03 2.87
C ILE A 282 -0.28 18.13 2.07
N ALA A 283 0.66 18.97 2.54
CA ALA A 283 1.93 19.18 1.86
C ALA A 283 2.76 17.89 1.75
N GLU A 284 2.83 17.12 2.80
CA GLU A 284 3.51 15.83 2.82
C GLU A 284 2.89 14.84 1.83
N ARG A 285 1.56 14.79 1.78
CA ARG A 285 0.86 13.92 0.84
C ARG A 285 1.09 14.32 -0.62
N ILE A 286 1.12 15.62 -0.91
CA ILE A 286 1.44 16.15 -2.25
C ILE A 286 2.89 15.80 -2.63
N VAL A 287 3.86 15.99 -1.74
CA VAL A 287 5.27 15.61 -1.97
C VAL A 287 5.40 14.12 -2.25
N GLN A 288 4.67 13.30 -1.52
CA GLN A 288 4.65 11.87 -1.71
C GLN A 288 4.18 11.48 -3.11
N GLU A 289 3.08 12.05 -3.58
CA GLU A 289 2.59 11.84 -4.94
C GLU A 289 3.57 12.36 -5.98
N ALA A 290 4.15 13.55 -5.75
CA ALA A 290 5.18 14.10 -6.63
C ALA A 290 6.36 13.14 -6.82
N LYS A 291 6.86 12.53 -5.75
CA LYS A 291 7.94 11.53 -5.80
C LYS A 291 7.55 10.32 -6.68
N ILE A 292 6.32 9.83 -6.52
CA ILE A 292 5.78 8.73 -7.32
C ILE A 292 5.72 9.11 -8.79
N LEU A 293 5.09 10.24 -9.11
CA LEU A 293 4.94 10.70 -10.49
C LEU A 293 6.30 10.96 -11.16
N LEU A 294 7.26 11.54 -10.43
CA LEU A 294 8.61 11.77 -10.94
C LEU A 294 9.36 10.49 -11.28
N LYS A 295 9.23 9.44 -10.47
CA LYS A 295 9.96 8.18 -10.66
C LYS A 295 9.24 7.19 -11.59
N GLN A 296 7.92 7.22 -11.64
CA GLN A 296 7.12 6.17 -12.29
C GLN A 296 6.45 6.60 -13.59
N THR A 297 6.44 7.90 -13.88
CA THR A 297 5.83 8.40 -15.12
C THR A 297 6.86 9.06 -16.03
N LYS A 298 6.51 9.13 -17.32
CA LYS A 298 7.28 9.91 -18.32
C LYS A 298 6.81 11.38 -18.39
N TRP A 299 5.90 11.79 -17.50
CA TRP A 299 5.36 13.15 -17.50
C TRP A 299 6.49 14.16 -17.24
N ASN A 300 6.46 15.26 -17.96
CA ASN A 300 7.39 16.32 -17.68
C ASN A 300 7.05 17.04 -16.36
N VAL A 301 7.96 17.87 -15.87
CA VAL A 301 7.79 18.57 -14.58
C VAL A 301 6.59 19.51 -14.61
N SER A 302 6.24 20.07 -15.77
CA SER A 302 5.08 20.95 -15.94
C SER A 302 3.77 20.18 -15.79
N GLU A 303 3.65 19.02 -16.43
CA GLU A 303 2.49 18.14 -16.31
C GLU A 303 2.28 17.69 -14.86
N ILE A 304 3.35 17.29 -14.16
CA ILE A 304 3.30 16.91 -12.76
C ILE A 304 2.90 18.11 -11.89
N SER A 305 3.48 19.27 -12.11
CA SER A 305 3.15 20.50 -11.40
C SER A 305 1.67 20.85 -11.53
N TYR A 306 1.15 20.81 -12.76
CA TYR A 306 -0.25 21.07 -13.05
C TYR A 306 -1.19 20.06 -12.38
N ALA A 307 -0.91 18.78 -12.54
CA ALA A 307 -1.69 17.70 -11.95
C ALA A 307 -1.75 17.78 -10.42
N LEU A 308 -0.66 18.19 -9.76
CA LEU A 308 -0.59 18.45 -8.33
C LEU A 308 -1.22 19.78 -7.90
N GLY A 309 -1.83 20.49 -8.84
CA GLY A 309 -2.62 21.70 -8.57
C GLY A 309 -1.81 22.99 -8.47
N PHE A 310 -0.53 23.01 -8.84
CA PHE A 310 0.27 24.25 -8.90
C PHE A 310 -0.04 24.98 -10.20
N GLU A 311 -0.09 26.31 -10.14
CA GLU A 311 -0.30 27.16 -11.30
C GLU A 311 1.02 27.43 -12.03
N GLU A 312 2.11 27.53 -11.27
CA GLU A 312 3.44 27.84 -11.77
C GLU A 312 4.42 26.70 -11.45
N ILE A 313 5.21 26.28 -12.44
CA ILE A 313 6.24 25.24 -12.28
C ILE A 313 7.29 25.67 -11.23
N ALA A 314 7.60 26.96 -11.17
CA ALA A 314 8.55 27.51 -10.21
C ALA A 314 8.07 27.30 -8.76
N HIS A 315 6.77 27.48 -8.50
CA HIS A 315 6.18 27.25 -7.17
C HIS A 315 6.27 25.77 -6.79
N PHE A 316 5.95 24.87 -7.69
CA PHE A 316 6.13 23.44 -7.47
C PHE A 316 7.59 23.06 -7.19
N SER A 317 8.52 23.55 -8.02
CA SER A 317 9.94 23.23 -7.89
C SER A 317 10.51 23.69 -6.55
N ASN A 318 10.17 24.91 -6.13
CA ASN A 318 10.56 25.45 -4.83
C ASN A 318 9.93 24.68 -3.66
N PHE A 319 8.63 24.35 -3.77
CA PHE A 319 7.92 23.55 -2.79
C PHE A 319 8.57 22.17 -2.63
N PHE A 320 8.82 21.48 -3.74
CA PHE A 320 9.42 20.16 -3.75
C PHE A 320 10.84 20.17 -3.17
N LYS A 321 11.68 21.12 -3.63
CA LYS A 321 13.05 21.30 -3.12
C LYS A 321 13.07 21.61 -1.61
N LYS A 322 12.16 22.45 -1.13
CA LYS A 322 12.04 22.77 0.32
C LYS A 322 11.72 21.52 1.16
N LYS A 323 10.96 20.59 0.60
CA LYS A 323 10.50 19.38 1.31
C LYS A 323 11.42 18.16 1.15
N THR A 324 12.21 18.10 0.05
CA THR A 324 13.03 16.92 -0.27
C THR A 324 14.53 17.22 -0.32
N SER A 325 14.92 18.50 -0.24
CA SER A 325 16.27 19.01 -0.44
C SER A 325 16.82 18.88 -1.87
N LEU A 326 16.06 18.28 -2.79
CA LEU A 326 16.44 18.07 -4.20
C LEU A 326 15.45 18.76 -5.13
N ALA A 327 15.92 19.27 -6.26
CA ALA A 327 15.03 19.75 -7.32
C ALA A 327 14.30 18.55 -7.98
N PRO A 328 13.08 18.77 -8.57
CA PRO A 328 12.33 17.69 -9.20
C PRO A 328 13.11 16.89 -10.25
N LEU A 329 13.90 17.55 -11.08
CA LEU A 329 14.72 16.89 -12.10
C LEU A 329 15.89 16.10 -11.49
N GLU A 330 16.53 16.62 -10.44
CA GLU A 330 17.58 15.92 -9.70
C GLU A 330 17.02 14.67 -8.99
N PHE A 331 15.79 14.76 -8.49
CA PHE A 331 15.13 13.62 -7.87
C PHE A 331 14.72 12.55 -8.89
N ARG A 332 14.40 12.95 -10.12
CA ARG A 332 14.03 12.01 -11.20
C ARG A 332 15.20 11.16 -11.68
N SER A 333 16.39 11.73 -11.77
CA SER A 333 17.62 11.01 -12.11
C SER A 333 17.99 10.01 -11.03
#